data_9c48c4ec65002d4c5e7e90725677e466
#
_entry.id   9c48c4ec65002d4c5e7e90725677e466
#
_cell.length_a   1.000
_cell.length_b   1.000
_cell.length_c   1.000
_cell.angle_alpha   90.00
_cell.angle_beta   90.00
_cell.angle_gamma   90.00
#
_symmetry.space_group_name_H-M   'P 1'
#
loop_
_entity.id
_entity.type
_entity.pdbx_description
1 polymer ?
#
loop_
_entity_poly.entity_id
_entity_poly.type
_entity_poly.pdbx_seq_one_letter_code
_entity_poly.pdbx_strand_id
1 'polypeptide(L)'
;MIDVLVQGRLHRAAQQRTSKTGSPFVTATVRVPTKDGTSIFVSVIAFSESAVTALLALEDGDAVALAGELTPKVYTPRDGGEPRPSLDLLAHAVLSPYHVKRRREAIAGERDERQPEQSTEPAAAPAHEEQSDDTIPF
;
A
#
# COMPACT_ATOMS: atom_id res chain seq x y z
N MET A 1 -13.42 -7.22 12.18
CA MET A 1 -12.17 -7.07 11.44
C MET A 1 -12.02 -5.62 11.03
N ILE A 2 -10.86 -5.06 11.28
CA ILE A 2 -10.60 -3.67 10.91
C ILE A 2 -9.57 -3.68 9.78
N ASP A 3 -10.03 -3.38 8.58
CA ASP A 3 -9.14 -3.31 7.43
C ASP A 3 -8.68 -1.88 7.25
N VAL A 4 -7.38 -1.69 7.10
CA VAL A 4 -6.81 -0.35 7.03
C VAL A 4 -5.74 -0.28 5.96
N LEU A 5 -5.45 0.96 5.57
CA LEU A 5 -4.30 1.29 4.77
C LEU A 5 -3.43 2.22 5.61
N VAL A 6 -2.22 1.79 5.90
CA VAL A 6 -1.29 2.56 6.73
C VAL A 6 -0.12 3.01 5.88
N GLN A 7 0.22 4.28 6.01
CA GLN A 7 1.35 4.85 5.27
C GLN A 7 2.32 5.48 6.25
N GLY A 8 3.59 5.18 6.09
CA GLY A 8 4.61 5.70 6.98
C GLY A 8 6.00 5.36 6.46
N ARG A 9 6.96 5.33 7.38
CA ARG A 9 8.33 4.95 7.04
C ARG A 9 8.77 3.78 7.88
N LEU A 10 9.52 2.89 7.25
CA LEU A 10 10.03 1.72 7.94
C LEU A 10 11.01 2.16 9.03
N HIS A 11 10.81 1.67 10.24
CA HIS A 11 11.69 1.95 11.36
C HIS A 11 12.56 0.72 11.58
N ARG A 12 13.81 0.79 11.15
CA ARG A 12 14.75 -0.31 11.10
C ARG A 12 14.38 -1.33 10.02
N ALA A 13 15.32 -2.13 9.61
CA ALA A 13 15.09 -3.12 8.58
C ALA A 13 14.16 -4.21 9.08
N ALA A 14 13.32 -4.73 8.19
CA ALA A 14 12.44 -5.84 8.51
C ALA A 14 13.25 -7.10 8.81
N GLN A 15 12.73 -7.94 9.71
CA GLN A 15 13.42 -9.16 10.11
C GLN A 15 12.63 -10.37 9.71
N GLN A 16 13.29 -11.30 9.06
CA GLN A 16 12.68 -12.56 8.69
C GLN A 16 12.82 -13.54 9.86
N ARG A 17 11.74 -14.24 10.14
CA ARG A 17 11.72 -15.26 11.18
C ARG A 17 11.04 -16.51 10.64
N THR A 18 11.21 -17.61 11.33
CA THR A 18 10.59 -18.88 10.95
C THR A 18 9.65 -19.30 12.05
N SER A 19 8.43 -19.65 11.66
CA SER A 19 7.43 -20.11 12.63
C SER A 19 7.75 -21.53 13.09
N LYS A 20 7.04 -21.98 14.12
CA LYS A 20 7.24 -23.34 14.63
C LYS A 20 6.94 -24.41 13.58
N THR A 21 6.10 -24.06 12.61
CA THR A 21 5.75 -24.99 11.55
C THR A 21 6.71 -24.92 10.35
N GLY A 22 7.75 -24.08 10.46
CA GLY A 22 8.72 -23.97 9.40
C GLY A 22 8.41 -22.93 8.32
N SER A 23 7.28 -22.23 8.46
CA SER A 23 6.90 -21.21 7.49
C SER A 23 7.61 -19.90 7.78
N PRO A 24 8.16 -19.23 6.76
CA PRO A 24 8.80 -17.95 6.99
C PRO A 24 7.77 -16.85 7.15
N PHE A 25 8.08 -15.89 8.02
CA PHE A 25 7.29 -14.68 8.16
C PHE A 25 8.23 -13.52 8.47
N VAL A 26 7.74 -12.30 8.28
CA VAL A 26 8.53 -11.10 8.50
C VAL A 26 7.87 -10.21 9.52
N THR A 27 8.67 -9.66 10.43
CA THR A 27 8.22 -8.64 11.36
C THR A 27 8.91 -7.33 11.06
N ALA A 28 8.18 -6.25 11.22
CA ALA A 28 8.71 -4.92 10.96
C ALA A 28 8.01 -3.90 11.85
N THR A 29 8.58 -2.72 11.96
CA THR A 29 7.95 -1.62 12.67
C THR A 29 7.86 -0.44 11.71
N VAL A 30 6.70 0.16 11.62
CA VAL A 30 6.47 1.31 10.75
C VAL A 30 6.15 2.52 11.61
N ARG A 31 6.83 3.61 11.36
CA ARG A 31 6.57 4.87 12.05
C ARG A 31 5.59 5.69 11.24
N VAL A 32 4.44 5.98 11.83
CA VAL A 32 3.36 6.70 11.17
C VAL A 32 3.23 8.07 11.82
N PRO A 33 3.41 9.15 11.06
CA PRO A 33 3.21 10.50 11.62
C PRO A 33 1.73 10.80 11.81
N THR A 34 1.41 11.52 12.86
CA THR A 34 0.05 11.94 13.13
C THR A 34 -0.07 13.45 12.94
N LYS A 35 -1.31 13.94 12.94
CA LYS A 35 -1.56 15.36 12.69
C LYS A 35 -0.95 16.27 13.72
N ASP A 36 -0.82 15.82 14.95
CA ASP A 36 -0.31 16.66 16.02
C ASP A 36 1.22 16.70 16.10
N GLY A 37 1.90 16.11 15.11
CA GLY A 37 3.35 16.13 15.07
C GLY A 37 4.03 15.00 15.80
N THR A 38 3.25 14.13 16.45
CA THR A 38 3.82 12.94 17.08
C THR A 38 3.85 11.80 16.08
N SER A 39 4.40 10.67 16.48
CA SER A 39 4.43 9.49 15.63
C SER A 39 3.93 8.29 16.41
N ILE A 40 3.27 7.39 15.71
CA ILE A 40 2.82 6.14 16.29
C ILE A 40 3.60 5.02 15.62
N PHE A 41 4.03 4.05 16.41
CA PHE A 41 4.72 2.88 15.87
C PHE A 41 3.72 1.75 15.70
N VAL A 42 3.69 1.19 14.50
CA VAL A 42 2.82 0.08 14.15
C VAL A 42 3.69 -1.16 14.00
N SER A 43 3.35 -2.21 14.76
CA SER A 43 4.04 -3.49 14.64
C SER A 43 3.41 -4.26 13.50
N VAL A 44 4.21 -4.65 12.53
CA VAL A 44 3.74 -5.28 11.31
C VAL A 44 4.21 -6.73 11.27
N ILE A 45 3.33 -7.62 10.89
CA ILE A 45 3.69 -9.01 10.63
C ILE A 45 3.13 -9.39 9.27
N ALA A 46 3.90 -10.14 8.50
CA ALA A 46 3.50 -10.55 7.16
C ALA A 46 3.81 -12.02 6.95
N PHE A 47 2.81 -12.76 6.48
CA PHE A 47 2.95 -14.18 6.21
C PHE A 47 2.91 -14.49 4.72
N SER A 48 2.25 -13.68 3.92
CA SER A 48 2.15 -13.95 2.48
C SER A 48 3.50 -13.73 1.81
N GLU A 49 3.79 -14.56 0.83
CA GLU A 49 5.08 -14.52 0.15
C GLU A 49 5.36 -13.16 -0.47
N SER A 50 4.38 -12.56 -1.11
CA SER A 50 4.56 -11.26 -1.73
C SER A 50 4.85 -10.16 -0.71
N ALA A 51 4.15 -10.16 0.41
CA ALA A 51 4.38 -9.16 1.45
C ALA A 51 5.75 -9.37 2.12
N VAL A 52 6.12 -10.62 2.35
CA VAL A 52 7.42 -10.94 2.93
C VAL A 52 8.55 -10.44 2.03
N THR A 53 8.48 -10.74 0.75
CA THR A 53 9.51 -10.31 -0.20
C THR A 53 9.58 -8.78 -0.29
N ALA A 54 8.43 -8.13 -0.33
CA ALA A 54 8.39 -6.68 -0.43
C ALA A 54 8.97 -6.00 0.81
N LEU A 55 8.65 -6.50 1.99
CA LEU A 55 9.20 -5.91 3.23
C LEU A 55 10.70 -6.12 3.36
N LEU A 56 11.19 -7.29 2.96
CA LEU A 56 12.62 -7.57 3.04
C LEU A 56 13.43 -6.73 2.06
N ALA A 57 12.80 -6.25 0.99
CA ALA A 57 13.48 -5.40 0.02
C ALA A 57 13.61 -3.95 0.49
N LEU A 58 12.93 -3.57 1.56
CA LEU A 58 12.98 -2.21 2.07
C LEU A 58 14.09 -2.04 3.10
N GLU A 59 14.60 -0.82 3.17
CA GLU A 59 15.62 -0.46 4.14
C GLU A 59 15.03 0.47 5.20
N ASP A 60 15.79 0.68 6.27
CA ASP A 60 15.41 1.62 7.34
C ASP A 60 15.16 3.00 6.75
N GLY A 61 14.03 3.59 7.06
CA GLY A 61 13.68 4.92 6.59
C GLY A 61 12.92 4.96 5.28
N ASP A 62 12.75 3.83 4.62
CA ASP A 62 12.02 3.80 3.35
C ASP A 62 10.53 4.06 3.57
N ALA A 63 9.93 4.80 2.64
CA ALA A 63 8.49 5.03 2.67
C ALA A 63 7.76 3.76 2.26
N VAL A 64 6.68 3.45 2.96
CA VAL A 64 5.93 2.24 2.71
C VAL A 64 4.45 2.46 3.00
N ALA A 65 3.60 1.82 2.23
CA ALA A 65 2.17 1.78 2.49
C ALA A 65 1.77 0.31 2.63
N LEU A 66 0.99 0.04 3.67
CA LEU A 66 0.59 -1.32 4.01
C LEU A 66 -0.91 -1.43 4.08
N ALA A 67 -1.45 -2.46 3.48
CA ALA A 67 -2.87 -2.77 3.61
C ALA A 67 -3.01 -4.08 4.36
N GLY A 68 -3.93 -4.12 5.30
CA GLY A 68 -4.15 -5.34 6.06
C GLY A 68 -5.11 -5.15 7.20
N GLU A 69 -5.04 -6.07 8.14
CA GLU A 69 -5.93 -6.12 9.28
C GLU A 69 -5.26 -5.51 10.50
N LEU A 70 -5.94 -4.56 11.12
CA LEU A 70 -5.40 -3.85 12.28
C LEU A 70 -6.02 -4.34 13.57
N THR A 71 -5.17 -4.56 14.57
CA THR A 71 -5.62 -4.87 15.92
C THR A 71 -5.07 -3.81 16.86
N PRO A 72 -5.93 -2.92 17.38
CA PRO A 72 -5.46 -1.93 18.35
C PRO A 72 -5.29 -2.56 19.72
N LYS A 73 -4.24 -2.14 20.42
CA LYS A 73 -3.92 -2.62 21.76
C LYS A 73 -3.49 -1.43 22.61
N VAL A 74 -3.46 -1.63 23.90
CA VAL A 74 -2.97 -0.65 24.85
C VAL A 74 -1.72 -1.19 25.50
N TYR A 75 -0.66 -0.39 25.46
CA TYR A 75 0.62 -0.76 26.07
C TYR A 75 0.85 0.12 27.30
N THR A 76 1.15 -0.52 28.42
CA THR A 76 1.49 0.20 29.63
C THR A 76 2.98 0.00 29.91
N PRO A 77 3.79 1.09 29.93
CA PRO A 77 5.21 0.96 30.19
C PRO A 77 5.48 0.40 31.59
N ARG A 78 6.56 -0.34 31.72
CA ARG A 78 6.93 -0.93 33.02
C ARG A 78 7.31 0.11 34.06
N ASP A 79 7.72 1.26 33.62
CA ASP A 79 8.15 2.33 34.54
C ASP A 79 6.98 3.13 35.12
N GLY A 80 5.76 2.67 34.89
CA GLY A 80 4.59 3.33 35.45
C GLY A 80 4.06 4.49 34.66
N GLY A 81 4.51 4.67 33.41
CA GLY A 81 4.00 5.72 32.55
C GLY A 81 2.56 5.50 32.13
N GLU A 82 2.00 6.51 31.46
CA GLU A 82 0.62 6.43 31.00
C GLU A 82 0.47 5.35 29.92
N PRO A 83 -0.70 4.68 29.86
CA PRO A 83 -0.96 3.75 28.78
C PRO A 83 -0.86 4.42 27.42
N ARG A 84 -0.26 3.73 26.49
CA ARG A 84 -0.09 4.25 25.12
C ARG A 84 -0.74 3.29 24.11
N PRO A 85 -1.29 3.81 23.03
CA PRO A 85 -1.84 2.94 22.01
C PRO A 85 -0.71 2.19 21.31
N SER A 86 -0.96 0.92 21.04
CA SER A 86 -0.08 0.07 20.28
C SER A 86 -0.91 -0.56 19.18
N LEU A 87 -0.42 -0.51 17.97
CA LEU A 87 -1.16 -1.01 16.82
C LEU A 87 -0.41 -2.19 16.22
N ASP A 88 -1.12 -3.29 16.04
CA ASP A 88 -0.58 -4.46 15.38
C ASP A 88 -1.25 -4.60 14.02
N LEU A 89 -0.48 -4.79 12.98
CA LEU A 89 -0.99 -4.90 11.63
C LEU A 89 -0.55 -6.21 11.00
N LEU A 90 -1.53 -6.99 10.54
CA LEU A 90 -1.25 -8.15 9.72
C LEU A 90 -1.29 -7.69 8.27
N ALA A 91 -0.13 -7.55 7.65
CA ALA A 91 -0.03 -6.99 6.31
C ALA A 91 -0.37 -8.02 5.25
N HIS A 92 -1.31 -7.69 4.39
CA HIS A 92 -1.69 -8.51 3.25
C HIS A 92 -1.07 -7.99 1.96
N ALA A 93 -0.82 -6.69 1.89
CA ALA A 93 -0.23 -6.07 0.72
C ALA A 93 0.73 -4.97 1.15
N VAL A 94 1.84 -4.86 0.44
CA VAL A 94 2.87 -3.87 0.72
C VAL A 94 3.15 -3.09 -0.55
N LEU A 95 3.10 -1.75 -0.45
CA LEU A 95 3.41 -0.87 -1.54
C LEU A 95 4.57 0.04 -1.15
N SER A 96 5.55 0.14 -1.99
CA SER A 96 6.65 1.08 -1.81
C SER A 96 6.66 2.03 -3.00
N PRO A 97 7.43 3.13 -2.94
CA PRO A 97 7.53 4.03 -4.09
C PRO A 97 7.98 3.30 -5.35
N TYR A 98 8.83 2.32 -5.20
CA TYR A 98 9.29 1.51 -6.32
C TYR A 98 8.14 0.76 -6.99
N HIS A 99 7.27 0.14 -6.19
CA HIS A 99 6.14 -0.60 -6.72
C HIS A 99 5.13 0.32 -7.40
N VAL A 100 4.92 1.49 -6.85
CA VAL A 100 4.01 2.47 -7.45
C VAL A 100 4.55 2.92 -8.80
N LYS A 101 5.83 3.22 -8.87
CA LYS A 101 6.47 3.64 -10.11
C LYS A 101 6.37 2.56 -11.18
N ARG A 102 6.70 1.33 -10.81
CA ARG A 102 6.65 0.20 -11.73
C ARG A 102 5.23 -0.01 -12.28
N ARG A 103 4.23 0.14 -11.41
CA ARG A 103 2.84 -0.01 -11.83
C ARG A 103 2.44 1.10 -12.78
N ARG A 104 2.87 2.32 -12.53
CA ARG A 104 2.59 3.44 -13.43
C ARG A 104 3.22 3.24 -14.79
N GLU A 105 4.43 2.72 -14.84
CA GLU A 105 5.11 2.44 -16.09
C GLU A 105 4.38 1.37 -16.89
N ALA A 106 3.90 0.34 -16.23
CA ALA A 106 3.14 -0.71 -16.90
C ALA A 106 1.85 -0.17 -17.50
N ILE A 107 1.13 0.67 -16.75
CA ILE A 107 -0.10 1.28 -17.23
C ILE A 107 0.17 2.22 -18.41
N ALA A 108 1.26 2.96 -18.35
CA ALA A 108 1.62 3.87 -19.43
C ALA A 108 1.93 3.09 -20.71
N GLY A 109 2.62 1.95 -20.57
CA GLY A 109 2.89 1.10 -21.72
C GLY A 109 1.62 0.58 -22.37
N GLU A 110 0.64 0.19 -21.57
CA GLU A 110 -0.63 -0.27 -22.09
C GLU A 110 -1.38 0.84 -22.84
N ARG A 111 -1.31 2.04 -22.33
CA ARG A 111 -1.94 3.17 -22.97
C ARG A 111 -1.33 3.47 -24.33
N ASP A 112 -0.03 3.38 -24.42
CA ASP A 112 0.66 3.64 -25.67
C ASP A 112 0.27 2.62 -26.73
N GLU A 113 0.08 1.39 -26.35
CA GLU A 113 -0.34 0.36 -27.27
C GLU A 113 -1.74 0.58 -27.78
N ARG A 114 -2.60 1.15 -26.97
CA ARG A 114 -3.98 1.38 -27.36
C ARG A 114 -4.18 2.64 -28.19
N GLN A 115 -3.28 3.57 -28.05
CA GLN A 115 -3.41 4.83 -28.77
C GLN A 115 -3.60 4.69 -30.28
N PRO A 116 -2.84 3.87 -30.96
CA PRO A 116 -3.02 3.75 -32.40
C PRO A 116 -4.42 3.32 -32.80
N GLU A 117 -5.00 2.46 -32.01
CA GLU A 117 -6.33 2.00 -32.32
C GLU A 117 -7.35 3.07 -32.11
N GLN A 118 -7.19 3.83 -31.05
CA GLN A 118 -8.12 4.90 -30.77
C GLN A 118 -8.04 6.01 -31.81
N SER A 119 -6.86 6.23 -32.34
CA SER A 119 -6.72 7.28 -33.29
C SER A 119 -7.33 6.96 -34.63
N THR A 120 -7.55 5.71 -34.92
CA THR A 120 -8.18 5.37 -36.19
C THR A 120 -9.69 5.45 -36.09
N GLU A 121 -10.25 5.28 -34.93
CA GLU A 121 -11.66 5.38 -34.78
C GLU A 121 -12.23 6.74 -35.02
N PRO A 122 -11.57 7.79 -34.62
CA PRO A 122 -12.12 9.11 -34.79
C PRO A 122 -12.47 9.44 -36.24
N ALA A 123 -11.86 8.74 -37.15
CA ALA A 123 -12.13 9.03 -38.53
C ALA A 123 -13.58 8.78 -38.88
N ALA A 124 -14.21 7.90 -38.16
CA ALA A 124 -15.59 7.59 -38.39
C ALA A 124 -16.50 8.46 -37.57
N ALA A 125 -15.96 9.06 -36.61
CA ALA A 125 -16.74 9.82 -35.66
C ALA A 125 -17.47 11.01 -36.24
N PRO A 126 -16.92 11.69 -37.22
CA PRO A 126 -17.55 12.91 -37.67
C PRO A 126 -19.01 12.74 -38.03
N ALA A 127 -19.34 11.62 -38.54
CA ALA A 127 -20.68 11.43 -38.95
C ALA A 127 -21.60 11.29 -37.80
N HIS A 128 -21.02 11.00 -36.70
CA HIS A 128 -21.82 10.74 -35.56
C HIS A 128 -22.19 11.92 -34.79
N GLU A 129 -21.39 12.91 -34.80
CA GLU A 129 -21.60 14.03 -33.95
C GLU A 129 -22.93 14.61 -34.04
N GLU A 130 -23.46 14.67 -35.18
CA GLU A 130 -24.72 15.32 -35.30
C GLU A 130 -25.78 14.57 -34.60
N GLN A 131 -25.63 13.30 -34.57
CA GLN A 131 -26.63 12.56 -33.93
C GLN A 131 -26.62 12.70 -32.48
N SER A 132 -25.45 12.76 -31.95
CA SER A 132 -25.35 12.82 -30.52
C SER A 132 -26.02 14.06 -29.99
N ASP A 133 -25.99 15.08 -30.72
CA ASP A 133 -26.58 16.29 -30.24
C ASP A 133 -28.06 16.15 -30.06
N ASP A 134 -28.66 15.39 -30.94
CA ASP A 134 -30.09 15.25 -30.86
C ASP A 134 -30.49 14.35 -29.76
N THR A 135 -29.69 13.39 -29.47
CA THR A 135 -30.12 12.37 -28.59
C THR A 135 -29.94 12.66 -27.15
N ILE A 136 -29.27 13.74 -26.79
CA ILE A 136 -29.02 13.97 -25.40
C ILE A 136 -29.63 15.25 -24.93
N PRO A 137 -30.89 15.25 -24.71
CA PRO A 137 -31.58 16.43 -24.22
C PRO A 137 -31.59 16.41 -22.74
N PHE A 138 -30.72 16.16 -22.05
CA PHE A 138 -30.80 16.34 -20.62
C PHE A 138 -29.65 17.07 -20.04
#